data_212807d6c27bcf4398d374150f1c30d4
#
_entry.id   212807d6c27bcf4398d374150f1c30d4
#
_cell.length_a   1.000
_cell.length_b   1.000
_cell.length_c   1.000
_cell.angle_alpha   90.00
_cell.angle_beta   90.00
_cell.angle_gamma   90.00
#
_symmetry.space_group_name_H-M   'P 1'
#
loop_
_entity.id
_entity.type
_entity.pdbx_description
1 polymer ?
#
loop_
_entity_poly.entity_id
_entity_poly.type
_entity_poly.pdbx_seq_one_letter_code
_entity_poly.pdbx_strand_id
1 'polypeptide(L)'
;TRVTDLPDSNKKGPSSKNAGFVFHNPAMAGSRTRSVLLMAHAIESGILGDSKVRALDGLSASGLRARRWLNELPEEASSRLIATVGDMDQNALDWAMATESEFSSENGELVPLLGDLRTSVLSQGWHWIDIDPFGSPVPFLDTAIQALARRGVLEVSATDTAALSGSSKNPLMRRYGARVRLDKLKHDSG
;
A
#
# COMPACT_ATOMS: atom_id res chain seq x y z
N THR A 1 -11.60 12.25 8.82
CA THR A 1 -10.50 12.31 7.82
C THR A 1 -10.20 13.78 7.58
N ARG A 2 -8.98 14.23 7.90
CA ARG A 2 -8.53 15.55 7.47
C ARG A 2 -8.59 15.60 5.95
N VAL A 3 -9.45 16.47 5.42
CA VAL A 3 -9.51 16.71 3.97
C VAL A 3 -8.42 17.75 3.67
N THR A 4 -7.37 17.33 3.01
CA THR A 4 -6.48 18.29 2.35
C THR A 4 -7.27 18.90 1.20
N ASP A 5 -7.17 20.20 0.99
CA ASP A 5 -7.72 20.83 -0.22
C ASP A 5 -7.21 20.05 -1.43
N LEU A 6 -8.16 19.45 -2.16
CA LEU A 6 -7.82 18.63 -3.32
C LEU A 6 -7.13 19.53 -4.34
N PRO A 7 -5.95 19.17 -4.82
CA PRO A 7 -5.35 19.91 -5.92
C PRO A 7 -6.27 19.85 -7.12
N ASP A 8 -6.38 20.96 -7.85
CA ASP A 8 -7.20 21.10 -9.05
C ASP A 8 -7.12 19.87 -9.95
N SER A 9 -8.27 19.25 -10.22
CA SER A 9 -8.43 18.00 -10.96
C SER A 9 -7.93 18.03 -12.40
N ASN A 10 -7.44 19.18 -12.88
CA ASN A 10 -6.99 19.41 -14.26
C ASN A 10 -5.51 19.15 -14.52
N LYS A 11 -4.70 18.83 -13.52
CA LYS A 11 -3.29 18.48 -13.72
C LYS A 11 -3.15 16.96 -13.81
N LYS A 12 -3.03 16.45 -15.03
CA LYS A 12 -2.64 15.07 -15.31
C LYS A 12 -1.19 14.83 -14.87
N GLY A 13 -0.98 14.07 -13.82
CA GLY A 13 0.34 13.66 -13.35
C GLY A 13 0.36 13.43 -11.84
N PRO A 14 1.40 12.79 -11.28
CA PRO A 14 1.54 12.67 -9.84
C PRO A 14 1.71 14.07 -9.26
N SER A 15 0.65 14.58 -8.67
CA SER A 15 0.60 15.90 -8.04
C SER A 15 1.32 15.83 -6.71
N SER A 16 2.61 15.93 -6.66
CA SER A 16 3.13 15.57 -5.39
C SER A 16 4.26 16.37 -4.81
N LYS A 17 4.61 17.47 -5.38
CA LYS A 17 5.72 18.25 -4.83
C LYS A 17 5.34 19.69 -4.46
N ASN A 18 4.10 19.91 -4.10
CA ASN A 18 3.75 21.15 -3.42
C ASN A 18 4.09 20.97 -1.94
N ALA A 19 5.10 21.68 -1.49
CA ALA A 19 5.52 21.70 -0.09
C ALA A 19 4.30 21.91 0.82
N GLY A 20 4.08 20.95 1.72
CA GLY A 20 3.07 21.04 2.78
C GLY A 20 1.84 20.13 2.66
N PHE A 21 1.67 19.37 1.58
CA PHE A 21 0.52 18.47 1.43
C PHE A 21 0.95 17.01 1.36
N VAL A 22 0.37 16.18 2.21
CA VAL A 22 0.53 14.74 2.14
C VAL A 22 -0.30 14.20 0.98
N PHE A 23 0.31 13.33 0.17
CA PHE A 23 -0.34 12.78 -1.02
C PHE A 23 -1.59 11.98 -0.67
N HIS A 24 -2.67 12.24 -1.39
CA HIS A 24 -3.90 11.47 -1.36
C HIS A 24 -4.48 11.32 -2.77
N ASN A 25 -4.77 10.08 -3.19
CA ASN A 25 -5.40 9.80 -4.47
C ASN A 25 -6.82 9.22 -4.27
N PRO A 26 -7.88 9.98 -4.54
CA PRO A 26 -9.26 9.50 -4.43
C PRO A 26 -9.56 8.32 -5.36
N ALA A 27 -8.94 8.24 -6.54
CA ALA A 27 -9.14 7.15 -7.50
C ALA A 27 -8.73 5.77 -6.94
N MET A 28 -7.86 5.74 -5.92
CA MET A 28 -7.44 4.51 -5.22
C MET A 28 -8.45 4.03 -4.17
N ALA A 29 -9.63 4.65 -4.02
CA ALA A 29 -10.64 4.24 -3.04
C ALA A 29 -11.05 2.77 -3.22
N GLY A 30 -11.28 2.33 -4.46
CA GLY A 30 -11.61 0.93 -4.77
C GLY A 30 -10.48 -0.05 -4.42
N SER A 31 -9.21 0.32 -4.64
CA SER A 31 -8.04 -0.48 -4.23
C SER A 31 -8.02 -0.65 -2.71
N ARG A 32 -8.16 0.44 -1.96
CA ARG A 32 -8.20 0.39 -0.49
C ARG A 32 -9.36 -0.44 0.05
N THR A 33 -10.52 -0.40 -0.61
CA THR A 33 -11.68 -1.24 -0.22
C THR A 33 -11.38 -2.72 -0.46
N ARG A 34 -10.79 -3.08 -1.61
CA ARG A 34 -10.38 -4.48 -1.87
C ARG A 34 -9.35 -4.96 -0.84
N SER A 35 -8.41 -4.12 -0.46
CA SER A 35 -7.41 -4.42 0.58
C SER A 35 -8.07 -4.80 1.91
N VAL A 36 -9.06 -4.02 2.37
CA VAL A 36 -9.82 -4.33 3.60
C VAL A 36 -10.54 -5.67 3.47
N LEU A 37 -11.24 -5.91 2.37
CA LEU A 37 -11.99 -7.16 2.16
C LEU A 37 -11.07 -8.39 2.08
N LEU A 38 -9.94 -8.27 1.40
CA LEU A 38 -8.95 -9.34 1.29
C LEU A 38 -8.31 -9.64 2.65
N MET A 39 -8.00 -8.62 3.44
CA MET A 39 -7.45 -8.79 4.79
C MET A 39 -8.47 -9.45 5.73
N ALA A 40 -9.74 -9.02 5.68
CA ALA A 40 -10.81 -9.68 6.42
C ALA A 40 -10.87 -11.17 6.09
N HIS A 41 -10.93 -11.51 4.80
CA HIS A 41 -10.95 -12.90 4.35
C HIS A 41 -9.69 -13.68 4.79
N ALA A 42 -8.50 -13.09 4.69
CA ALA A 42 -7.26 -13.77 5.07
C ALA A 42 -7.17 -14.06 6.58
N ILE A 43 -7.76 -13.19 7.41
CA ILE A 43 -7.85 -13.40 8.86
C ILE A 43 -8.91 -14.48 9.17
N GLU A 44 -10.13 -14.34 8.64
CA GLU A 44 -11.24 -15.26 8.87
C GLU A 44 -10.95 -16.68 8.40
N SER A 45 -10.29 -16.83 7.26
CA SER A 45 -9.90 -18.15 6.72
C SER A 45 -8.65 -18.76 7.40
N GLY A 46 -8.05 -18.08 8.37
CA GLY A 46 -6.86 -18.54 9.09
C GLY A 46 -5.56 -18.52 8.28
N ILE A 47 -5.55 -17.89 7.11
CA ILE A 47 -4.32 -17.73 6.27
C ILE A 47 -3.22 -17.06 7.07
N LEU A 48 -3.55 -16.01 7.85
CA LEU A 48 -2.58 -15.25 8.64
C LEU A 48 -2.32 -15.85 10.03
N GLY A 49 -2.89 -17.01 10.34
CA GLY A 49 -2.80 -17.67 11.66
C GLY A 49 -3.66 -16.97 12.72
N ASP A 50 -3.52 -17.37 13.99
CA ASP A 50 -4.41 -16.96 15.08
C ASP A 50 -3.77 -15.93 16.03
N SER A 51 -2.52 -15.57 15.84
CA SER A 51 -1.78 -14.61 16.67
C SER A 51 -1.96 -13.16 16.18
N LYS A 52 -1.24 -12.24 16.79
CA LYS A 52 -1.17 -10.84 16.32
C LYS A 52 -0.72 -10.78 14.85
N VAL A 53 -1.38 -9.95 14.05
CA VAL A 53 -1.12 -9.75 12.63
C VAL A 53 -0.32 -8.46 12.45
N ARG A 54 0.93 -8.57 12.04
CA ARG A 54 1.75 -7.40 11.65
C ARG A 54 1.51 -7.09 10.18
N ALA A 55 0.90 -5.94 9.91
CA ALA A 55 0.61 -5.46 8.57
C ALA A 55 1.41 -4.19 8.26
N LEU A 56 1.98 -4.11 7.07
CA LEU A 56 2.74 -2.97 6.58
C LEU A 56 2.04 -2.33 5.38
N ASP A 57 1.66 -1.07 5.51
CA ASP A 57 1.37 -0.15 4.41
C ASP A 57 2.69 0.51 4.03
N GLY A 58 3.37 -0.04 3.02
CA GLY A 58 4.80 0.20 2.82
C GLY A 58 5.16 1.54 2.17
N LEU A 59 4.20 2.22 1.55
CA LEU A 59 4.35 3.53 0.91
C LEU A 59 3.12 4.37 1.26
N SER A 60 2.92 4.55 2.57
CA SER A 60 1.64 4.85 3.18
C SER A 60 1.12 6.27 2.93
N ALA A 61 2.00 7.23 2.62
CA ALA A 61 1.64 8.64 2.48
C ALA A 61 0.74 9.11 3.64
N SER A 62 -0.56 9.29 3.43
CA SER A 62 -1.51 9.72 4.46
C SER A 62 -1.87 8.66 5.51
N GLY A 63 -1.39 7.43 5.37
CA GLY A 63 -1.73 6.30 6.24
C GLY A 63 -3.18 5.83 6.14
N LEU A 64 -3.92 6.31 5.13
CA LEU A 64 -5.35 6.03 5.03
C LEU A 64 -5.66 4.54 4.85
N ARG A 65 -4.84 3.78 4.12
CA ARG A 65 -5.04 2.34 3.91
C ARG A 65 -4.94 1.59 5.24
N ALA A 66 -3.85 1.79 5.97
CA ALA A 66 -3.63 1.17 7.28
C ALA A 66 -4.75 1.53 8.28
N ARG A 67 -5.19 2.79 8.31
CA ARG A 67 -6.29 3.23 9.17
C ARG A 67 -7.63 2.60 8.77
N ARG A 68 -7.87 2.34 7.48
CA ARG A 68 -9.06 1.60 7.04
C ARG A 68 -9.03 0.14 7.52
N TRP A 69 -7.87 -0.51 7.53
CA TRP A 69 -7.76 -1.84 8.12
C TRP A 69 -8.16 -1.85 9.60
N LEU A 70 -7.70 -0.85 10.37
CA LEU A 70 -8.03 -0.75 11.81
C LEU A 70 -9.51 -0.45 12.07
N ASN A 71 -10.15 0.37 11.24
CA ASN A 71 -11.50 0.88 11.50
C ASN A 71 -12.63 0.15 10.75
N GLU A 72 -12.31 -0.61 9.69
CA GLU A 72 -13.33 -1.27 8.85
C GLU A 72 -13.32 -2.79 8.96
N LEU A 73 -12.29 -3.39 9.56
CA LEU A 73 -12.31 -4.81 9.90
C LEU A 73 -13.22 -5.06 11.10
N PRO A 74 -13.83 -6.27 11.20
CA PRO A 74 -14.53 -6.69 12.41
C PRO A 74 -13.64 -6.55 13.65
N GLU A 75 -14.22 -6.25 14.81
CA GLU A 75 -13.50 -6.00 16.07
C GLU A 75 -12.50 -7.13 16.41
N GLU A 76 -12.93 -8.39 16.27
CA GLU A 76 -12.08 -9.56 16.53
C GLU A 76 -10.83 -9.60 15.63
N ALA A 77 -10.94 -9.11 14.40
CA ALA A 77 -9.84 -9.04 13.45
C ALA A 77 -8.95 -7.82 13.71
N SER A 78 -9.56 -6.64 13.87
CA SER A 78 -8.84 -5.38 14.08
C SER A 78 -8.08 -5.35 15.41
N SER A 79 -8.60 -5.97 16.49
CA SER A 79 -7.92 -6.09 17.79
C SER A 79 -6.61 -6.90 17.74
N ARG A 80 -6.45 -7.73 16.72
CA ARG A 80 -5.22 -8.50 16.47
C ARG A 80 -4.20 -7.75 15.63
N LEU A 81 -4.59 -6.62 15.02
CA LEU A 81 -3.80 -5.94 14.02
C LEU A 81 -2.80 -4.96 14.65
N ILE A 82 -1.54 -5.07 14.22
CA ILE A 82 -0.53 -4.04 14.36
C ILE A 82 -0.28 -3.52 12.95
N ALA A 83 -0.91 -2.40 12.63
CA ALA A 83 -0.80 -1.75 11.33
C ALA A 83 0.37 -0.77 11.35
N THR A 84 1.34 -0.97 10.47
CA THR A 84 2.51 -0.10 10.35
C THR A 84 2.38 0.76 9.10
N VAL A 85 2.51 2.07 9.28
CA VAL A 85 2.59 3.04 8.18
C VAL A 85 4.06 3.32 7.89
N GLY A 86 4.53 2.87 6.72
CA GLY A 86 5.92 3.04 6.27
C GLY A 86 6.02 4.14 5.22
N ASP A 87 6.90 5.10 5.43
CA ASP A 87 7.22 6.12 4.43
C ASP A 87 8.65 6.63 4.63
N MET A 88 9.26 7.17 3.59
CA MET A 88 10.54 7.87 3.71
C MET A 88 10.39 9.37 4.01
N ASP A 89 9.17 9.91 3.94
CA ASP A 89 8.84 11.28 4.28
C ASP A 89 8.29 11.36 5.72
N GLN A 90 9.08 11.96 6.62
CA GLN A 90 8.67 12.18 8.01
C GLN A 90 7.37 12.97 8.12
N ASN A 91 7.13 13.95 7.24
CA ASN A 91 5.88 14.73 7.28
C ASN A 91 4.66 13.87 6.98
N ALA A 92 4.79 12.87 6.10
CA ALA A 92 3.71 11.92 5.83
C ALA A 92 3.37 11.08 7.08
N LEU A 93 4.39 10.59 7.78
CA LEU A 93 4.20 9.85 9.02
C LEU A 93 3.63 10.72 10.14
N ASP A 94 4.13 11.93 10.30
CA ASP A 94 3.61 12.89 11.29
C ASP A 94 2.13 13.18 11.03
N TRP A 95 1.74 13.34 9.76
CA TRP A 95 0.35 13.50 9.37
C TRP A 95 -0.51 12.28 9.72
N ALA A 96 -0.03 11.09 9.39
CA ALA A 96 -0.75 9.84 9.67
C ALA A 96 -0.96 9.66 11.19
N MET A 97 0.09 9.88 11.98
CA MET A 97 0.04 9.75 13.44
C MET A 97 -0.80 10.85 14.11
N ALA A 98 -0.72 12.09 13.62
CA ALA A 98 -1.57 13.17 14.10
C ALA A 98 -3.06 12.90 13.80
N THR A 99 -3.35 12.32 12.62
CA THR A 99 -4.71 11.92 12.26
C THR A 99 -5.20 10.77 13.16
N GLU A 100 -4.35 9.81 13.48
CA GLU A 100 -4.69 8.73 14.42
C GLU A 100 -4.93 9.27 15.83
N SER A 101 -4.13 10.23 16.30
CA SER A 101 -4.32 10.86 17.61
C SER A 101 -5.63 11.64 17.70
N GLU A 102 -6.07 12.28 16.62
CA GLU A 102 -7.31 13.05 16.57
C GLU A 102 -8.55 12.16 16.41
N PHE A 103 -8.42 11.08 15.66
CA PHE A 103 -9.48 10.13 15.34
C PHE A 103 -8.99 8.71 15.59
N SER A 104 -8.77 8.40 16.86
CA SER A 104 -8.19 7.12 17.28
C SER A 104 -9.01 5.94 16.80
N SER A 105 -8.33 4.90 16.32
CA SER A 105 -8.92 3.60 16.06
C SER A 105 -9.33 2.94 17.37
N GLU A 106 -10.50 2.32 17.40
CA GLU A 106 -11.03 1.69 18.63
C GLU A 106 -10.24 0.43 19.02
N ASN A 107 -9.73 -0.27 18.01
CA ASN A 107 -9.04 -1.55 18.17
C ASN A 107 -7.75 -1.59 17.34
N GLY A 108 -6.82 -2.44 17.78
CA GLY A 108 -5.53 -2.59 17.13
C GLY A 108 -4.57 -1.43 17.44
N GLU A 109 -3.50 -1.35 16.68
CA GLU A 109 -2.42 -0.38 16.91
C GLU A 109 -1.92 0.18 15.58
N LEU A 110 -1.70 1.49 15.49
CA LEU A 110 -1.01 2.14 14.38
C LEU A 110 0.41 2.53 14.79
N VAL A 111 1.40 2.07 14.01
CA VAL A 111 2.83 2.27 14.30
C VAL A 111 3.53 2.93 13.11
N PRO A 112 4.33 3.99 13.30
CA PRO A 112 5.10 4.59 12.22
C PRO A 112 6.41 3.83 11.97
N LEU A 113 6.85 3.79 10.71
CA LEU A 113 8.13 3.23 10.27
C LEU A 113 8.77 4.18 9.26
N LEU A 114 9.71 5.00 9.71
CA LEU A 114 10.47 5.89 8.83
C LEU A 114 11.57 5.12 8.10
N GLY A 115 11.62 5.26 6.79
CA GLY A 115 12.72 4.73 5.99
C GLY A 115 12.34 4.37 4.57
N ASP A 116 13.35 4.08 3.78
CA ASP A 116 13.16 3.52 2.45
C ASP A 116 12.62 2.09 2.56
N LEU A 117 11.47 1.83 1.93
CA LEU A 117 10.79 0.53 1.98
C LEU A 117 11.73 -0.64 1.62
N ARG A 118 12.67 -0.42 0.68
CA ARG A 118 13.63 -1.46 0.25
C ARG A 118 14.51 -1.99 1.39
N THR A 119 14.64 -1.23 2.45
CA THR A 119 15.43 -1.58 3.64
C THR A 119 14.58 -1.70 4.89
N SER A 120 13.64 -0.77 5.11
CA SER A 120 12.82 -0.74 6.31
C SER A 120 11.88 -1.95 6.42
N VAL A 121 11.43 -2.52 5.29
CA VAL A 121 10.62 -3.74 5.27
C VAL A 121 11.33 -4.93 5.94
N LEU A 122 12.66 -4.96 5.93
CA LEU A 122 13.46 -6.04 6.52
C LEU A 122 13.59 -5.93 8.05
N SER A 123 13.00 -4.92 8.68
CA SER A 123 13.09 -4.71 10.13
C SER A 123 12.43 -5.82 10.96
N GLN A 124 11.47 -6.54 10.37
CA GLN A 124 10.79 -7.68 11.00
C GLN A 124 10.10 -8.56 9.96
N GLY A 125 9.55 -9.70 10.38
CA GLY A 125 8.67 -10.52 9.54
C GLY A 125 7.24 -9.99 9.54
N TRP A 126 6.62 -9.87 8.36
CA TRP A 126 5.28 -9.33 8.17
C TRP A 126 4.29 -10.41 7.75
N HIS A 127 3.06 -10.35 8.29
CA HIS A 127 1.95 -11.20 7.86
C HIS A 127 1.19 -10.60 6.66
N TRP A 128 1.25 -9.27 6.52
CA TRP A 128 0.68 -8.55 5.39
C TRP A 128 1.62 -7.42 4.97
N ILE A 129 1.92 -7.33 3.69
CA ILE A 129 2.66 -6.20 3.11
C ILE A 129 1.85 -5.65 1.95
N ASP A 130 1.55 -4.36 1.95
CA ASP A 130 1.03 -3.63 0.80
C ASP A 130 2.13 -2.77 0.17
N ILE A 131 2.26 -2.88 -1.14
CA ILE A 131 3.19 -2.09 -1.96
C ILE A 131 2.39 -1.37 -3.04
N ASP A 132 2.14 -0.08 -2.84
CA ASP A 132 1.38 0.77 -3.77
C ASP A 132 2.22 1.97 -4.24
N PRO A 133 3.24 1.76 -5.08
CA PRO A 133 4.16 2.80 -5.53
C PRO A 133 3.59 3.64 -6.66
N PHE A 134 4.17 4.80 -6.89
CA PHE A 134 4.03 5.47 -8.16
C PHE A 134 4.79 4.72 -9.25
N GLY A 135 4.07 4.04 -10.13
CA GLY A 135 4.64 3.31 -11.26
C GLY A 135 4.89 1.84 -10.95
N SER A 136 6.14 1.39 -11.07
CA SER A 136 6.51 -0.02 -10.98
C SER A 136 6.81 -0.48 -9.55
N PRO A 137 6.21 -1.58 -9.07
CA PRO A 137 6.53 -2.16 -7.78
C PRO A 137 7.84 -2.97 -7.75
N VAL A 138 8.40 -3.28 -8.90
CA VAL A 138 9.56 -4.19 -9.05
C VAL A 138 10.73 -3.86 -8.10
N PRO A 139 11.10 -2.58 -7.85
CA PRO A 139 12.20 -2.27 -6.95
C PRO A 139 12.02 -2.72 -5.49
N PHE A 140 10.81 -3.08 -5.09
CA PHE A 140 10.43 -3.43 -3.71
C PHE A 140 10.15 -4.92 -3.52
N LEU A 141 9.89 -5.66 -4.61
CA LEU A 141 9.34 -7.02 -4.54
C LEU A 141 10.30 -8.01 -3.85
N ASP A 142 11.57 -7.97 -4.18
CA ASP A 142 12.55 -8.92 -3.67
C ASP A 142 12.65 -8.85 -2.14
N THR A 143 12.85 -7.66 -1.60
CA THR A 143 12.94 -7.45 -0.15
C THR A 143 11.61 -7.69 0.57
N ALA A 144 10.49 -7.35 -0.05
CA ALA A 144 9.17 -7.63 0.51
C ALA A 144 8.90 -9.13 0.62
N ILE A 145 9.23 -9.90 -0.42
CA ILE A 145 9.09 -11.37 -0.38
C ILE A 145 9.97 -11.98 0.73
N GLN A 146 11.20 -11.49 0.88
CA GLN A 146 12.10 -11.94 1.95
C GLN A 146 11.58 -11.62 3.35
N ALA A 147 10.86 -10.50 3.50
CA ALA A 147 10.30 -10.06 4.78
C ALA A 147 8.96 -10.70 5.13
N LEU A 148 8.32 -11.44 4.22
CA LEU A 148 7.07 -12.13 4.51
C LEU A 148 7.26 -13.22 5.57
N ALA A 149 6.35 -13.25 6.54
CA ALA A 149 6.23 -14.37 7.45
C ALA A 149 5.83 -15.65 6.69
N ARG A 150 6.04 -16.80 7.30
CA ARG A 150 5.68 -18.11 6.68
C ARG A 150 4.21 -18.16 6.21
N ARG A 151 3.32 -17.52 6.95
CA ARG A 151 1.91 -17.30 6.58
C ARG A 151 1.75 -15.80 6.36
N GLY A 152 1.96 -15.34 5.14
CA GLY A 152 1.91 -13.92 4.81
C GLY A 152 1.29 -13.69 3.44
N VAL A 153 0.74 -12.51 3.27
CA VAL A 153 0.14 -12.02 2.02
C VAL A 153 0.91 -10.78 1.56
N LEU A 154 1.22 -10.74 0.28
CA LEU A 154 1.79 -9.57 -0.39
C LEU A 154 0.73 -9.00 -1.35
N GLU A 155 0.27 -7.79 -1.04
CA GLU A 155 -0.57 -6.99 -1.91
C GLU A 155 0.31 -6.04 -2.73
N VAL A 156 0.09 -5.98 -4.05
CA VAL A 156 0.93 -5.18 -4.93
C VAL A 156 0.07 -4.42 -5.93
N SER A 157 0.29 -3.11 -6.00
CA SER A 157 -0.28 -2.25 -7.03
C SER A 157 0.78 -1.85 -8.05
N ALA A 158 0.43 -1.86 -9.34
CA ALA A 158 1.26 -1.39 -10.41
C ALA A 158 0.47 -0.36 -11.24
N THR A 159 0.94 0.88 -11.25
CA THR A 159 0.24 2.00 -11.91
C THR A 159 0.87 2.41 -13.24
N ASP A 160 1.96 1.77 -13.66
CA ASP A 160 2.63 2.02 -14.94
C ASP A 160 2.02 1.22 -16.10
N THR A 161 0.72 1.38 -16.28
CA THR A 161 -0.10 0.66 -17.25
C THR A 161 0.42 0.72 -18.69
N ALA A 162 1.06 1.84 -19.09
CA ALA A 162 1.67 1.97 -20.41
C ALA A 162 2.85 1.00 -20.64
N ALA A 163 3.60 0.67 -19.60
CA ALA A 163 4.63 -0.36 -19.66
C ALA A 163 3.99 -1.74 -19.69
N LEU A 164 3.08 -2.03 -18.77
CA LEU A 164 2.44 -3.35 -18.64
C LEU A 164 1.59 -3.72 -19.85
N SER A 165 0.86 -2.77 -20.44
CA SER A 165 0.10 -2.99 -21.69
C SER A 165 0.97 -3.15 -22.94
N GLY A 166 2.28 -2.90 -22.84
CA GLY A 166 3.21 -2.94 -23.95
C GLY A 166 3.14 -1.73 -24.90
N SER A 167 2.37 -0.69 -24.55
CA SER A 167 2.34 0.56 -25.29
C SER A 167 3.71 1.27 -25.24
N SER A 168 4.49 1.01 -24.20
CA SER A 168 5.84 1.54 -23.99
C SER A 168 6.85 0.40 -23.84
N LYS A 169 7.39 -0.08 -24.96
CA LYS A 169 8.28 -1.26 -25.02
C LYS A 169 9.60 -1.10 -24.25
N ASN A 170 10.24 0.06 -24.33
CA ASN A 170 11.51 0.31 -23.64
C ASN A 170 11.35 0.35 -22.12
N PRO A 171 10.36 1.07 -21.53
CA PRO A 171 10.05 0.99 -20.11
C PRO A 171 9.71 -0.43 -19.65
N LEU A 172 8.94 -1.19 -20.41
CA LEU A 172 8.62 -2.58 -20.08
C LEU A 172 9.88 -3.44 -19.94
N MET A 173 10.75 -3.43 -20.97
CA MET A 173 11.99 -4.20 -20.93
C MET A 173 12.89 -3.77 -19.77
N ARG A 174 13.04 -2.46 -19.52
CA ARG A 174 13.93 -1.93 -18.50
C ARG A 174 13.44 -2.19 -17.07
N ARG A 175 12.10 -2.13 -16.84
CA ARG A 175 11.52 -2.26 -15.49
C ARG A 175 11.18 -3.70 -15.14
N TYR A 176 10.70 -4.47 -16.12
CA TYR A 176 10.16 -5.81 -15.91
C TYR A 176 10.97 -6.92 -16.57
N GLY A 177 12.00 -6.58 -17.36
CA GLY A 177 12.78 -7.55 -18.10
C GLY A 177 11.97 -8.35 -19.14
N ALA A 178 10.80 -7.85 -19.54
CA ALA A 178 9.82 -8.57 -20.32
C ALA A 178 9.51 -7.88 -21.68
N ARG A 179 8.96 -8.66 -22.61
CA ARG A 179 8.39 -8.16 -23.86
C ARG A 179 6.96 -8.61 -23.97
N VAL A 180 6.04 -7.69 -24.26
CA VAL A 180 4.65 -8.06 -24.52
C VAL A 180 4.58 -8.85 -25.82
N ARG A 181 3.92 -10.00 -25.76
CA ARG A 181 3.49 -10.72 -26.95
C ARG A 181 2.31 -9.96 -27.55
N LEU A 182 2.40 -9.59 -28.81
CA LEU A 182 1.32 -8.93 -29.53
C LEU A 182 0.26 -9.98 -29.87
N ASP A 183 -0.72 -10.18 -29.02
CA ASP A 183 -1.89 -10.97 -29.36
C ASP A 183 -3.17 -10.12 -29.27
N LYS A 184 -4.29 -10.66 -29.76
CA LYS A 184 -5.56 -9.95 -29.86
C LYS A 184 -6.24 -9.73 -28.49
N LEU A 185 -5.74 -10.36 -27.42
CA LEU A 185 -6.31 -10.34 -26.07
C LEU A 185 -5.67 -9.29 -25.14
N LYS A 186 -4.97 -8.31 -25.69
CA LYS A 186 -4.23 -7.29 -24.93
C LYS A 186 -5.06 -6.51 -23.91
N HIS A 187 -6.37 -6.45 -24.08
CA HIS A 187 -7.27 -5.68 -23.22
C HIS A 187 -7.92 -6.51 -22.12
N ASP A 188 -7.81 -7.84 -22.17
CA ASP A 188 -8.47 -8.76 -21.24
C ASP A 188 -7.53 -9.27 -20.14
N SER A 189 -6.24 -8.90 -20.19
CA SER A 189 -5.19 -9.37 -19.27
C SER A 189 -4.63 -8.25 -18.38
N GLY A 190 -5.43 -7.23 -18.12
CA GLY A 190 -5.08 -6.12 -17.20
C GLY A 190 -5.60 -6.37 -15.79
#